data_2bd7227546929e2c1fcc18873656fd6f
#
_entry.id   2bd7227546929e2c1fcc18873656fd6f
#
_cell.length_a   1.000
_cell.length_b   1.000
_cell.length_c   1.000
_cell.angle_alpha   90.00
_cell.angle_beta   90.00
_cell.angle_gamma   90.00
#
_symmetry.space_group_name_H-M   'P 1'
#
loop_
_entity.id
_entity.type
_entity.pdbx_description
1 polymer ?
#
loop_
_entity_poly.entity_id
_entity_poly.type
_entity_poly.pdbx_seq_one_letter_code
_entity_poly.pdbx_strand_id
1 'polypeptide(L)'
;MDENIATLKGIGLTMYEAQAYVTLTSLIQGTADEVSKSSGIPRSKIYDVLKKLNEKDFIEVEGGRPLTYIVKSPVEVLNREKERLNSEIDDSISRLTNIYENGMSQVQAPIWRIYGVEKIINQEVEIIKRAKNTVNMRIGFLFEGEGEALIDAFKKRRSLNVNILASPTCYINNEEVNIIKMFKDAGINIQKADIPFVKVMISDSKEMMHTYTKFSEDKRNVIPETAIGIWNKYEDVARNYDERFMNQLGKIRNKQKNK
;
A
#
# COMPACT_ATOMS: atom_id res chain seq x y z
N MET A 1 -21.75 9.82 23.90
CA MET A 1 -22.52 8.56 23.71
C MET A 1 -22.83 8.35 22.23
N ASP A 2 -23.29 9.36 21.51
CA ASP A 2 -23.68 9.25 20.09
C ASP A 2 -22.53 8.89 19.15
N GLU A 3 -21.33 9.39 19.40
CA GLU A 3 -20.14 9.10 18.56
C GLU A 3 -19.71 7.62 18.63
N ASN A 4 -19.71 7.04 19.85
CA ASN A 4 -19.42 5.61 20.03
C ASN A 4 -20.47 4.72 19.34
N ILE A 5 -21.74 5.10 19.42
CA ILE A 5 -22.82 4.38 18.73
C ILE A 5 -22.65 4.47 17.22
N ALA A 6 -22.28 5.64 16.68
CA ALA A 6 -22.02 5.81 15.26
C ALA A 6 -20.85 4.90 14.79
N THR A 7 -19.76 4.86 15.51
CA THR A 7 -18.61 4.00 15.24
C THR A 7 -18.98 2.51 15.25
N LEU A 8 -19.69 2.06 16.29
CA LEU A 8 -20.16 0.67 16.43
C LEU A 8 -21.12 0.26 15.29
N LYS A 9 -21.96 1.18 14.83
CA LYS A 9 -22.80 0.95 13.64
C LYS A 9 -21.95 0.85 12.38
N GLY A 10 -20.90 1.62 12.26
CA GLY A 10 -19.95 1.55 11.13
C GLY A 10 -19.25 0.21 10.99
N ILE A 11 -19.08 -0.53 12.10
CA ILE A 11 -18.52 -1.88 12.11
C ILE A 11 -19.57 -3.01 12.08
N GLY A 12 -20.85 -2.67 11.83
CA GLY A 12 -21.91 -3.64 11.55
C GLY A 12 -22.83 -3.98 12.71
N LEU A 13 -22.85 -3.19 13.79
CA LEU A 13 -23.88 -3.30 14.82
C LEU A 13 -25.14 -2.51 14.44
N THR A 14 -26.30 -3.03 14.80
CA THR A 14 -27.55 -2.27 14.76
C THR A 14 -27.58 -1.21 15.86
N MET A 15 -28.50 -0.26 15.79
CA MET A 15 -28.67 0.78 16.81
C MET A 15 -28.82 0.18 18.22
N TYR A 16 -29.68 -0.82 18.37
CA TYR A 16 -29.91 -1.45 19.68
C TYR A 16 -28.72 -2.28 20.16
N GLU A 17 -28.02 -2.98 19.27
CA GLU A 17 -26.80 -3.70 19.61
C GLU A 17 -25.72 -2.72 20.11
N ALA A 18 -25.51 -1.61 19.40
CA ALA A 18 -24.55 -0.58 19.80
C ALA A 18 -24.93 0.04 21.18
N GLN A 19 -26.21 0.38 21.38
CA GLN A 19 -26.69 0.91 22.68
C GLN A 19 -26.50 -0.11 23.82
N ALA A 20 -26.83 -1.38 23.59
CA ALA A 20 -26.68 -2.43 24.60
C ALA A 20 -25.20 -2.65 24.95
N TYR A 21 -24.30 -2.66 23.94
CA TYR A 21 -22.87 -2.83 24.15
C TYR A 21 -22.27 -1.64 24.93
N VAL A 22 -22.58 -0.40 24.54
CA VAL A 22 -22.13 0.80 25.28
C VAL A 22 -22.64 0.78 26.75
N THR A 23 -23.89 0.36 26.96
CA THR A 23 -24.46 0.24 28.31
C THR A 23 -23.72 -0.85 29.11
N LEU A 24 -23.50 -2.03 28.52
CA LEU A 24 -22.74 -3.10 29.20
C LEU A 24 -21.28 -2.69 29.46
N THR A 25 -20.65 -1.91 28.58
CA THR A 25 -19.30 -1.38 28.81
C THR A 25 -19.24 -0.51 30.08
N SER A 26 -20.32 0.21 30.37
CA SER A 26 -20.42 1.00 31.61
C SER A 26 -20.77 0.17 32.86
N LEU A 27 -21.52 -0.92 32.69
CA LEU A 27 -21.93 -1.81 33.78
C LEU A 27 -20.92 -2.93 34.06
N ILE A 28 -20.04 -3.23 33.08
CA ILE A 28 -19.14 -4.37 33.03
C ILE A 28 -19.89 -5.70 32.85
N GLN A 29 -20.93 -5.93 33.65
CA GLN A 29 -21.84 -7.06 33.55
C GLN A 29 -23.25 -6.67 33.98
N GLY A 30 -24.24 -7.45 33.55
CA GLY A 30 -25.63 -7.22 33.97
C GLY A 30 -26.58 -8.24 33.39
N THR A 31 -27.77 -8.33 34.01
CA THR A 31 -28.90 -9.12 33.50
C THR A 31 -29.61 -8.39 32.37
N ALA A 32 -30.41 -9.11 31.58
CA ALA A 32 -31.19 -8.49 30.50
C ALA A 32 -32.11 -7.35 30.99
N ASP A 33 -32.68 -7.48 32.20
CA ASP A 33 -33.52 -6.45 32.80
C ASP A 33 -32.73 -5.17 33.18
N GLU A 34 -31.53 -5.32 33.70
CA GLU A 34 -30.66 -4.20 34.05
C GLU A 34 -30.18 -3.47 32.77
N VAL A 35 -29.76 -4.21 31.77
CA VAL A 35 -29.35 -3.63 30.47
C VAL A 35 -30.52 -2.92 29.80
N SER A 36 -31.73 -3.53 29.81
CA SER A 36 -32.95 -2.92 29.26
C SER A 36 -33.28 -1.59 29.92
N LYS A 37 -33.25 -1.56 31.27
CA LYS A 37 -33.52 -0.33 32.04
C LYS A 37 -32.50 0.77 31.78
N SER A 38 -31.22 0.41 31.73
CA SER A 38 -30.13 1.38 31.60
C SER A 38 -29.96 1.87 30.16
N SER A 39 -30.23 1.03 29.15
CA SER A 39 -30.12 1.39 27.74
C SER A 39 -31.38 2.02 27.14
N GLY A 40 -32.52 1.87 27.78
CA GLY A 40 -33.82 2.27 27.22
C GLY A 40 -34.36 1.33 26.14
N ILE A 41 -33.71 0.18 25.90
CA ILE A 41 -34.17 -0.81 24.92
C ILE A 41 -35.38 -1.57 25.47
N PRO A 42 -36.49 -1.70 24.71
CA PRO A 42 -37.68 -2.41 25.20
C PRO A 42 -37.36 -3.85 25.61
N ARG A 43 -37.98 -4.30 26.73
CA ARG A 43 -37.83 -5.68 27.24
C ARG A 43 -38.14 -6.76 26.23
N SER A 44 -39.07 -6.51 25.34
CA SER A 44 -39.41 -7.45 24.23
C SER A 44 -38.30 -7.64 23.20
N LYS A 45 -37.28 -6.74 23.17
CA LYS A 45 -36.18 -6.78 22.18
C LYS A 45 -34.85 -7.10 22.82
N ILE A 46 -34.64 -6.84 24.11
CA ILE A 46 -33.33 -6.93 24.74
C ILE A 46 -32.69 -8.32 24.64
N TYR A 47 -33.48 -9.38 24.81
CA TYR A 47 -32.98 -10.75 24.74
C TYR A 47 -32.44 -11.10 23.34
N ASP A 48 -33.13 -10.67 22.28
CA ASP A 48 -32.65 -10.88 20.87
C ASP A 48 -31.39 -10.04 20.59
N VAL A 49 -31.35 -8.81 21.11
CA VAL A 49 -30.19 -7.92 21.00
C VAL A 49 -28.96 -8.53 21.69
N LEU A 50 -29.10 -8.99 22.92
CA LEU A 50 -28.00 -9.61 23.67
C LEU A 50 -27.54 -10.92 23.06
N LYS A 51 -28.49 -11.73 22.57
CA LYS A 51 -28.15 -12.95 21.79
C LYS A 51 -27.28 -12.62 20.57
N LYS A 52 -27.65 -11.62 19.78
CA LYS A 52 -26.90 -11.20 18.60
C LYS A 52 -25.52 -10.63 18.96
N LEU A 53 -25.40 -9.88 20.06
CA LEU A 53 -24.11 -9.42 20.55
C LEU A 53 -23.18 -10.57 20.95
N ASN A 54 -23.75 -11.62 21.56
CA ASN A 54 -23.00 -12.83 21.89
C ASN A 54 -22.60 -13.61 20.63
N GLU A 55 -23.50 -13.75 19.64
CA GLU A 55 -23.19 -14.38 18.34
C GLU A 55 -22.09 -13.64 17.58
N LYS A 56 -22.02 -12.32 17.73
CA LYS A 56 -20.94 -11.45 17.17
C LYS A 56 -19.70 -11.41 18.05
N ASP A 57 -19.70 -12.12 19.17
CA ASP A 57 -18.59 -12.21 20.11
C ASP A 57 -18.18 -10.86 20.77
N PHE A 58 -19.16 -9.98 21.00
CA PHE A 58 -18.98 -8.71 21.72
C PHE A 58 -19.17 -8.87 23.24
N ILE A 59 -19.90 -9.89 23.65
CA ILE A 59 -20.20 -10.20 25.05
C ILE A 59 -20.10 -11.70 25.29
N GLU A 60 -20.03 -12.09 26.55
CA GLU A 60 -20.14 -13.46 27.01
C GLU A 60 -21.43 -13.64 27.83
N VAL A 61 -21.93 -14.85 27.90
CA VAL A 61 -23.12 -15.20 28.68
C VAL A 61 -22.71 -16.20 29.74
N GLU A 62 -22.87 -15.79 30.99
CA GLU A 62 -22.66 -16.65 32.16
C GLU A 62 -23.98 -17.28 32.60
N GLY A 63 -23.91 -18.58 32.90
CA GLY A 63 -25.06 -19.34 33.33
C GLY A 63 -25.58 -18.89 34.70
N GLY A 64 -26.93 -18.79 34.83
CA GLY A 64 -27.60 -18.40 36.08
C GLY A 64 -29.09 -18.24 35.87
N ARG A 65 -29.81 -17.95 36.93
CA ARG A 65 -31.23 -17.56 36.87
C ARG A 65 -31.44 -16.31 37.72
N PRO A 66 -31.43 -15.12 37.08
CA PRO A 66 -31.36 -14.85 35.62
C PRO A 66 -29.95 -15.05 35.04
N LEU A 67 -29.83 -15.09 33.69
CA LEU A 67 -28.57 -15.09 32.94
C LEU A 67 -27.86 -13.76 33.13
N THR A 68 -26.52 -13.79 33.25
CA THR A 68 -25.67 -12.63 33.33
C THR A 68 -24.90 -12.47 32.00
N TYR A 69 -24.86 -11.25 31.49
CA TYR A 69 -24.15 -10.87 30.28
C TYR A 69 -22.94 -10.03 30.66
N ILE A 70 -21.77 -10.44 30.23
CA ILE A 70 -20.47 -9.83 30.53
C ILE A 70 -19.92 -9.18 29.29
N VAL A 71 -19.52 -7.92 29.35
CA VAL A 71 -18.91 -7.24 28.20
C VAL A 71 -17.49 -7.75 27.97
N LYS A 72 -17.12 -8.01 26.72
CA LYS A 72 -15.72 -8.21 26.33
C LYS A 72 -15.01 -6.87 26.24
N SER A 73 -13.69 -6.89 26.44
CA SER A 73 -12.86 -5.68 26.38
C SER A 73 -13.08 -4.92 25.07
N PRO A 74 -13.41 -3.62 25.11
CA PRO A 74 -13.54 -2.82 23.89
C PRO A 74 -12.27 -2.82 23.04
N VAL A 75 -11.09 -2.88 23.66
CA VAL A 75 -9.80 -2.94 22.93
C VAL A 75 -9.69 -4.23 22.12
N GLU A 76 -10.04 -5.36 22.72
CA GLU A 76 -10.00 -6.66 22.06
C GLU A 76 -11.00 -6.73 20.89
N VAL A 77 -12.25 -6.39 21.18
CA VAL A 77 -13.35 -6.49 20.20
C VAL A 77 -13.12 -5.53 19.03
N LEU A 78 -12.78 -4.27 19.29
CA LEU A 78 -12.60 -3.28 18.23
C LEU A 78 -11.35 -3.54 17.39
N ASN A 79 -10.26 -4.05 17.97
CA ASN A 79 -9.09 -4.45 17.19
C ASN A 79 -9.40 -5.64 16.27
N ARG A 80 -10.11 -6.65 16.74
CA ARG A 80 -10.57 -7.78 15.93
C ARG A 80 -11.43 -7.32 14.75
N GLU A 81 -12.42 -6.45 15.02
CA GLU A 81 -13.27 -5.92 13.95
C GLU A 81 -12.51 -5.07 12.94
N LYS A 82 -11.52 -4.29 13.39
CA LYS A 82 -10.63 -3.52 12.53
C LYS A 82 -9.81 -4.44 11.60
N GLU A 83 -9.25 -5.53 12.13
CA GLU A 83 -8.49 -6.50 11.32
C GLU A 83 -9.39 -7.21 10.30
N ARG A 84 -10.62 -7.61 10.70
CA ARG A 84 -11.62 -8.21 9.80
C ARG A 84 -11.95 -7.26 8.64
N LEU A 85 -12.25 -6.00 8.94
CA LEU A 85 -12.58 -5.00 7.93
C LEU A 85 -11.39 -4.71 6.99
N ASN A 86 -10.18 -4.63 7.52
CA ASN A 86 -8.99 -4.44 6.69
C ASN A 86 -8.81 -5.61 5.72
N SER A 87 -8.96 -6.85 6.18
CA SER A 87 -8.90 -8.03 5.32
C SER A 87 -9.97 -8.02 4.22
N GLU A 88 -11.22 -7.68 4.57
CA GLU A 88 -12.31 -7.57 3.60
C GLU A 88 -12.08 -6.47 2.54
N ILE A 89 -11.50 -5.36 2.97
CA ILE A 89 -11.11 -4.26 2.06
C ILE A 89 -9.98 -4.70 1.13
N ASP A 90 -8.94 -5.35 1.64
CA ASP A 90 -7.81 -5.84 0.85
C ASP A 90 -8.26 -6.89 -0.19
N ASP A 91 -9.14 -7.79 0.19
CA ASP A 91 -9.76 -8.75 -0.73
C ASP A 91 -10.60 -8.05 -1.81
N SER A 92 -11.33 -7.00 -1.43
CA SER A 92 -12.14 -6.23 -2.37
C SER A 92 -11.28 -5.43 -3.34
N ILE A 93 -10.19 -4.82 -2.86
CA ILE A 93 -9.19 -4.15 -3.69
C ILE A 93 -8.66 -5.14 -4.73
N SER A 94 -8.26 -6.34 -4.30
CA SER A 94 -7.72 -7.36 -5.20
C SER A 94 -8.73 -7.78 -6.27
N ARG A 95 -9.99 -8.04 -5.88
CA ARG A 95 -11.07 -8.42 -6.82
C ARG A 95 -11.40 -7.29 -7.80
N LEU A 96 -11.58 -6.07 -7.31
CA LEU A 96 -11.92 -4.92 -8.13
C LEU A 96 -10.78 -4.54 -9.07
N THR A 97 -9.53 -4.64 -8.61
CA THR A 97 -8.34 -4.42 -9.46
C THR A 97 -8.31 -5.42 -10.61
N ASN A 98 -8.58 -6.71 -10.34
CA ASN A 98 -8.64 -7.72 -11.38
C ASN A 98 -9.76 -7.44 -12.41
N ILE A 99 -10.95 -7.04 -11.96
CA ILE A 99 -12.08 -6.68 -12.84
C ILE A 99 -11.70 -5.47 -13.69
N TYR A 100 -11.13 -4.44 -13.08
CA TYR A 100 -10.67 -3.23 -13.74
C TYR A 100 -9.60 -3.54 -14.80
N GLU A 101 -8.58 -4.32 -14.45
CA GLU A 101 -7.49 -4.69 -15.36
C GLU A 101 -7.98 -5.57 -16.53
N ASN A 102 -8.91 -6.50 -16.28
CA ASN A 102 -9.51 -7.32 -17.33
C ASN A 102 -10.43 -6.51 -18.25
N GLY A 103 -11.19 -5.57 -17.72
CA GLY A 103 -12.00 -4.64 -18.52
C GLY A 103 -11.15 -3.73 -19.40
N MET A 104 -10.00 -3.30 -18.89
CA MET A 104 -9.04 -2.47 -19.62
C MET A 104 -8.27 -3.23 -20.71
N SER A 105 -8.08 -4.54 -20.58
CA SER A 105 -7.41 -5.37 -21.61
C SER A 105 -8.23 -5.53 -22.91
N GLN A 106 -9.52 -5.22 -22.87
CA GLN A 106 -10.38 -5.19 -24.07
C GLN A 106 -10.35 -3.84 -24.81
N VAL A 107 -9.89 -2.79 -24.14
CA VAL A 107 -9.63 -1.47 -24.73
C VAL A 107 -8.11 -1.35 -24.85
N GLN A 108 -7.56 -0.97 -26.00
CA GLN A 108 -6.11 -0.77 -26.26
C GLN A 108 -5.32 -0.52 -24.99
N ALA A 109 -4.23 -1.29 -24.74
CA ALA A 109 -3.49 -1.31 -23.47
C ALA A 109 -3.32 0.10 -22.88
N PRO A 110 -3.78 0.35 -21.66
CA PRO A 110 -3.93 1.71 -21.19
C PRO A 110 -2.58 2.35 -20.86
N ILE A 111 -2.51 3.64 -21.14
CA ILE A 111 -1.41 4.50 -20.69
C ILE A 111 -1.95 5.38 -19.57
N TRP A 112 -1.38 5.22 -18.38
CA TRP A 112 -1.74 6.04 -17.22
C TRP A 112 -0.76 7.18 -17.05
N ARG A 113 -1.29 8.39 -16.86
CA ARG A 113 -0.53 9.55 -16.44
C ARG A 113 -0.67 9.75 -14.94
N ILE A 114 0.45 9.85 -14.26
CA ILE A 114 0.55 10.00 -12.80
C ILE A 114 1.17 11.36 -12.52
N TYR A 115 0.47 12.20 -11.79
CA TYR A 115 0.91 13.55 -11.45
C TYR A 115 1.28 13.64 -9.98
N GLY A 116 2.41 14.26 -9.69
CA GLY A 116 2.93 14.51 -8.34
C GLY A 116 3.88 13.41 -7.85
N VAL A 117 4.94 13.85 -7.18
CA VAL A 117 6.06 13.02 -6.74
C VAL A 117 5.62 11.86 -5.86
N GLU A 118 4.79 12.11 -4.87
CA GLU A 118 4.31 11.07 -3.93
C GLU A 118 3.59 9.93 -4.67
N LYS A 119 2.71 10.25 -5.61
CA LYS A 119 1.98 9.25 -6.40
C LYS A 119 2.91 8.48 -7.33
N ILE A 120 3.94 9.13 -7.88
CA ILE A 120 4.96 8.51 -8.70
C ILE A 120 5.74 7.49 -7.88
N ILE A 121 6.25 7.87 -6.71
CA ILE A 121 6.97 6.99 -5.79
C ILE A 121 6.09 5.79 -5.37
N ASN A 122 4.85 6.06 -4.99
CA ASN A 122 3.90 5.01 -4.62
C ASN A 122 3.68 4.01 -5.76
N GLN A 123 3.53 4.49 -7.01
CA GLN A 123 3.37 3.60 -8.17
C GLN A 123 4.63 2.77 -8.44
N GLU A 124 5.83 3.34 -8.30
CA GLU A 124 7.09 2.60 -8.44
C GLU A 124 7.20 1.50 -7.37
N VAL A 125 6.86 1.81 -6.13
CA VAL A 125 6.81 0.83 -5.03
C VAL A 125 5.79 -0.28 -5.32
N GLU A 126 4.61 0.04 -5.84
CA GLU A 126 3.60 -0.95 -6.21
C GLU A 126 4.05 -1.83 -7.38
N ILE A 127 4.77 -1.30 -8.37
CA ILE A 127 5.40 -2.10 -9.45
C ILE A 127 6.39 -3.10 -8.83
N ILE A 128 7.25 -2.68 -7.90
CA ILE A 128 8.20 -3.57 -7.21
C ILE A 128 7.47 -4.65 -6.40
N LYS A 129 6.41 -4.30 -5.68
CA LYS A 129 5.64 -5.26 -4.86
C LYS A 129 5.04 -6.39 -5.69
N ARG A 130 4.48 -6.07 -6.87
CA ARG A 130 3.82 -7.06 -7.75
C ARG A 130 4.74 -7.74 -8.76
N ALA A 131 5.97 -7.26 -8.95
CA ALA A 131 6.96 -7.89 -9.81
C ALA A 131 7.20 -9.35 -9.40
N LYS A 132 7.29 -10.26 -10.38
CA LYS A 132 7.47 -11.69 -10.13
C LYS A 132 8.93 -12.11 -10.17
N ASN A 133 9.68 -11.63 -11.16
CA ASN A 133 11.04 -12.11 -11.46
C ASN A 133 12.07 -10.99 -11.50
N THR A 134 11.80 -9.91 -12.24
CA THR A 134 12.82 -8.92 -12.56
C THR A 134 12.31 -7.49 -12.44
N VAL A 135 13.16 -6.61 -11.92
CA VAL A 135 12.98 -5.15 -12.03
C VAL A 135 14.28 -4.55 -12.53
N ASN A 136 14.22 -3.91 -13.71
CA ASN A 136 15.31 -3.20 -14.33
C ASN A 136 15.04 -1.70 -14.32
N MET A 137 16.00 -0.90 -13.82
CA MET A 137 15.82 0.55 -13.68
C MET A 137 16.96 1.35 -14.29
N ARG A 138 16.61 2.50 -14.88
CA ARG A 138 17.54 3.59 -15.17
C ARG A 138 17.22 4.76 -14.27
N ILE A 139 18.20 5.23 -13.51
CA ILE A 139 18.03 6.30 -12.53
C ILE A 139 19.02 7.41 -12.83
N GLY A 140 18.58 8.45 -13.52
CA GLY A 140 19.37 9.66 -13.77
C GLY A 140 19.19 10.73 -12.69
N PHE A 141 18.10 10.65 -11.94
CA PHE A 141 17.75 11.55 -10.85
C PHE A 141 16.82 10.84 -9.85
N LEU A 142 16.72 11.41 -8.66
CA LEU A 142 15.77 10.98 -7.62
C LEU A 142 15.00 12.21 -7.10
N PHE A 143 13.80 11.96 -6.62
CA PHE A 143 13.06 12.89 -5.78
C PHE A 143 13.38 12.66 -4.31
N GLU A 144 13.03 13.61 -3.46
CA GLU A 144 13.18 13.49 -2.00
C GLU A 144 12.39 12.25 -1.48
N GLY A 145 13.04 11.44 -0.63
CA GLY A 145 12.45 10.23 -0.03
C GLY A 145 12.29 9.04 -0.98
N GLU A 146 12.52 9.22 -2.28
CA GLU A 146 12.32 8.15 -3.25
C GLU A 146 13.36 7.04 -3.13
N GLY A 147 14.62 7.40 -2.96
CA GLY A 147 15.70 6.42 -2.84
C GLY A 147 15.46 5.45 -1.69
N GLU A 148 15.05 5.96 -0.54
CA GLU A 148 14.70 5.19 0.65
C GLU A 148 13.49 4.28 0.41
N ALA A 149 12.44 4.81 -0.21
CA ALA A 149 11.23 4.06 -0.52
C ALA A 149 11.50 2.88 -1.47
N LEU A 150 12.30 3.09 -2.52
CA LEU A 150 12.71 2.05 -3.45
C LEU A 150 13.57 0.98 -2.76
N ILE A 151 14.55 1.39 -1.94
CA ILE A 151 15.40 0.48 -1.19
C ILE A 151 14.57 -0.40 -0.24
N ASP A 152 13.63 0.19 0.48
CA ASP A 152 12.74 -0.54 1.39
C ASP A 152 11.85 -1.54 0.64
N ALA A 153 11.33 -1.16 -0.51
CA ALA A 153 10.54 -2.04 -1.35
C ALA A 153 11.38 -3.24 -1.85
N PHE A 154 12.60 -3.00 -2.34
CA PHE A 154 13.49 -4.07 -2.78
C PHE A 154 13.93 -5.00 -1.64
N LYS A 155 14.22 -4.48 -0.45
CA LYS A 155 14.58 -5.31 0.72
C LYS A 155 13.47 -6.28 1.12
N LYS A 156 12.20 -5.90 0.93
CA LYS A 156 11.03 -6.76 1.18
C LYS A 156 10.84 -7.83 0.10
N ARG A 157 11.47 -7.70 -1.05
CA ARG A 157 11.33 -8.57 -2.23
C ARG A 157 12.67 -9.20 -2.64
N ARG A 158 13.35 -9.88 -1.71
CA ARG A 158 14.70 -10.46 -1.87
C ARG A 158 14.84 -11.48 -3.01
N SER A 159 13.74 -12.07 -3.46
CA SER A 159 13.74 -13.02 -4.59
C SER A 159 13.80 -12.35 -5.96
N LEU A 160 13.59 -11.03 -6.05
CA LEU A 160 13.65 -10.32 -7.33
C LEU A 160 15.10 -10.18 -7.83
N ASN A 161 15.26 -10.40 -9.13
CA ASN A 161 16.49 -10.01 -9.82
C ASN A 161 16.43 -8.52 -10.17
N VAL A 162 17.11 -7.70 -9.37
CA VAL A 162 17.13 -6.25 -9.53
C VAL A 162 18.42 -5.82 -10.20
N ASN A 163 18.30 -5.05 -11.30
CA ASN A 163 19.43 -4.44 -11.96
C ASN A 163 19.18 -2.94 -12.16
N ILE A 164 20.09 -2.11 -11.67
CA ILE A 164 19.98 -0.67 -11.80
C ILE A 164 21.18 -0.12 -12.54
N LEU A 165 20.91 0.70 -13.54
CA LEU A 165 21.89 1.61 -14.18
C LEU A 165 21.60 3.02 -13.67
N ALA A 166 22.60 3.70 -13.10
CA ALA A 166 22.37 5.02 -12.55
C ALA A 166 23.48 6.01 -12.84
N SER A 167 23.11 7.28 -12.94
CA SER A 167 24.07 8.40 -12.78
C SER A 167 24.75 8.29 -11.43
N PRO A 168 26.03 8.66 -11.30
CA PRO A 168 26.74 8.53 -10.03
C PRO A 168 26.13 9.37 -8.93
N THR A 169 25.70 10.58 -9.27
CA THR A 169 25.10 11.54 -8.34
C THR A 169 23.89 12.22 -8.97
N CYS A 170 23.02 12.76 -8.15
CA CYS A 170 21.98 13.73 -8.49
C CYS A 170 21.91 14.80 -7.39
N TYR A 171 21.08 15.82 -7.60
CA TYR A 171 20.84 16.86 -6.61
C TYR A 171 19.39 16.77 -6.11
N ILE A 172 19.21 16.81 -4.78
CA ILE A 172 17.92 16.88 -4.11
C ILE A 172 17.99 18.07 -3.15
N ASN A 173 17.11 19.05 -3.31
CA ASN A 173 17.09 20.26 -2.48
C ASN A 173 18.46 20.97 -2.39
N ASN A 174 19.19 21.08 -3.51
CA ASN A 174 20.55 21.61 -3.65
C ASN A 174 21.66 20.78 -2.97
N GLU A 175 21.36 19.62 -2.42
CA GLU A 175 22.36 18.71 -1.85
C GLU A 175 22.73 17.62 -2.86
N GLU A 176 24.03 17.35 -3.00
CA GLU A 176 24.51 16.29 -3.87
C GLU A 176 24.32 14.92 -3.19
N VAL A 177 23.55 14.04 -3.84
CA VAL A 177 23.27 12.69 -3.38
C VAL A 177 24.01 11.68 -4.26
N ASN A 178 24.82 10.82 -3.64
CA ASN A 178 25.50 9.73 -4.34
C ASN A 178 24.56 8.52 -4.47
N ILE A 179 23.91 8.39 -5.64
CA ILE A 179 22.94 7.32 -5.95
C ILE A 179 23.63 5.96 -5.85
N ILE A 180 24.81 5.81 -6.44
CA ILE A 180 25.55 4.54 -6.45
C ILE A 180 25.85 4.04 -5.05
N LYS A 181 26.35 4.93 -4.18
CA LYS A 181 26.66 4.58 -2.79
C LYS A 181 25.39 4.20 -2.02
N MET A 182 24.34 5.00 -2.13
CA MET A 182 23.07 4.79 -1.43
C MET A 182 22.51 3.37 -1.67
N PHE A 183 22.44 2.94 -2.93
CA PHE A 183 21.89 1.61 -3.28
C PHE A 183 22.88 0.47 -2.99
N LYS A 184 24.19 0.67 -3.18
CA LYS A 184 25.21 -0.35 -2.84
C LYS A 184 25.27 -0.62 -1.34
N ASP A 185 25.21 0.41 -0.50
CA ASP A 185 25.21 0.26 0.97
C ASP A 185 23.97 -0.50 1.45
N ALA A 186 22.88 -0.45 0.68
CA ALA A 186 21.69 -1.25 0.92
C ALA A 186 21.74 -2.70 0.35
N GLY A 187 22.84 -3.07 -0.31
CA GLY A 187 23.04 -4.39 -0.92
C GLY A 187 22.32 -4.60 -2.25
N ILE A 188 21.92 -3.52 -2.93
CA ILE A 188 21.20 -3.60 -4.21
C ILE A 188 22.19 -3.52 -5.38
N ASN A 189 22.00 -4.37 -6.38
CA ASN A 189 22.85 -4.42 -7.58
C ASN A 189 22.64 -3.17 -8.46
N ILE A 190 23.63 -2.30 -8.48
CA ILE A 190 23.62 -1.04 -9.22
C ILE A 190 24.95 -0.82 -9.94
N GLN A 191 24.88 -0.33 -11.19
CA GLN A 191 26.05 -0.01 -12.01
C GLN A 191 26.02 1.45 -12.44
N LYS A 192 27.20 2.08 -12.48
CA LYS A 192 27.36 3.45 -12.97
C LYS A 192 27.10 3.50 -14.47
N ALA A 193 26.26 4.43 -14.90
CA ALA A 193 25.99 4.74 -16.31
C ALA A 193 25.86 6.27 -16.48
N ASP A 194 26.16 6.75 -17.67
CA ASP A 194 25.91 8.15 -18.04
C ASP A 194 24.50 8.25 -18.62
N ILE A 195 23.54 8.57 -17.77
CA ILE A 195 22.10 8.63 -18.11
C ILE A 195 21.41 9.81 -17.43
N PRO A 196 21.95 11.03 -17.55
CA PRO A 196 21.30 12.19 -16.96
C PRO A 196 19.87 12.33 -17.50
N PHE A 197 18.98 12.86 -16.68
CA PHE A 197 17.59 13.19 -17.03
C PHE A 197 16.68 11.98 -17.38
N VAL A 198 17.19 10.75 -17.34
CA VAL A 198 16.43 9.54 -17.66
C VAL A 198 15.99 8.84 -16.37
N LYS A 199 14.72 8.51 -16.29
CA LYS A 199 14.20 7.64 -15.22
C LYS A 199 13.15 6.70 -15.79
N VAL A 200 13.48 5.40 -15.77
CA VAL A 200 12.66 4.33 -16.33
C VAL A 200 12.71 3.14 -15.41
N MET A 201 11.56 2.56 -15.13
CA MET A 201 11.41 1.27 -14.47
C MET A 201 10.74 0.29 -15.41
N ILE A 202 11.25 -0.94 -15.49
CA ILE A 202 10.69 -2.03 -16.29
C ILE A 202 10.55 -3.24 -15.37
N SER A 203 9.37 -3.84 -15.36
CA SER A 203 9.07 -5.03 -14.54
C SER A 203 8.68 -6.21 -15.42
N ASP A 204 9.36 -7.34 -15.23
CA ASP A 204 9.09 -8.62 -15.88
C ASP A 204 8.98 -8.56 -17.42
N SER A 205 9.56 -7.56 -18.06
CA SER A 205 9.41 -7.25 -19.51
C SER A 205 7.94 -7.07 -19.94
N LYS A 206 7.04 -6.73 -19.00
CA LYS A 206 5.57 -6.68 -19.23
C LYS A 206 4.97 -5.32 -18.97
N GLU A 207 5.54 -4.57 -18.07
CA GLU A 207 5.11 -3.22 -17.75
C GLU A 207 6.31 -2.30 -17.59
N MET A 208 6.09 -1.03 -17.84
CA MET A 208 7.11 -0.02 -17.67
C MET A 208 6.54 1.31 -17.21
N MET A 209 7.37 2.06 -16.53
CA MET A 209 7.08 3.43 -16.12
C MET A 209 8.23 4.35 -16.52
N HIS A 210 7.90 5.42 -17.20
CA HIS A 210 8.78 6.55 -17.46
C HIS A 210 8.42 7.70 -16.55
N THR A 211 9.41 8.30 -15.90
CA THR A 211 9.22 9.50 -15.09
C THR A 211 9.91 10.68 -15.76
N TYR A 212 9.18 11.75 -15.94
CA TYR A 212 9.62 13.01 -16.54
C TYR A 212 9.51 14.12 -15.51
N THR A 213 10.45 15.07 -15.56
CA THR A 213 10.41 16.30 -14.79
C THR A 213 11.21 17.37 -15.50
N LYS A 214 10.94 18.64 -15.24
CA LYS A 214 11.84 19.73 -15.62
C LYS A 214 12.99 19.82 -14.63
N PHE A 215 14.08 20.44 -15.08
CA PHE A 215 15.23 20.72 -14.29
C PHE A 215 15.40 22.24 -14.14
N SER A 216 16.07 22.67 -13.09
CA SER A 216 16.51 24.05 -12.91
C SER A 216 17.38 24.53 -14.09
N GLU A 217 17.56 25.83 -14.26
CA GLU A 217 18.33 26.41 -15.37
C GLU A 217 19.77 25.87 -15.42
N ASP A 218 20.38 25.63 -14.26
CA ASP A 218 21.70 25.02 -14.11
C ASP A 218 21.70 23.50 -14.34
N LYS A 219 20.54 22.90 -14.64
CA LYS A 219 20.30 21.47 -14.88
C LYS A 219 20.72 20.55 -13.72
N ARG A 220 20.82 21.07 -12.51
CA ARG A 220 21.20 20.29 -11.33
C ARG A 220 19.98 19.71 -10.61
N ASN A 221 19.04 20.57 -10.23
CA ASN A 221 17.88 20.15 -9.46
C ASN A 221 16.70 19.81 -10.33
N VAL A 222 15.95 18.79 -9.93
CA VAL A 222 14.61 18.50 -10.46
C VAL A 222 13.62 19.55 -9.97
N ILE A 223 12.57 19.82 -10.74
CA ILE A 223 11.44 20.66 -10.37
C ILE A 223 10.25 19.74 -10.08
N PRO A 224 10.03 19.35 -8.79
CA PRO A 224 9.09 18.30 -8.42
C PRO A 224 7.64 18.55 -8.87
N GLU A 225 7.22 19.82 -8.91
CA GLU A 225 5.86 20.22 -9.31
C GLU A 225 5.56 19.91 -10.77
N THR A 226 6.61 19.69 -11.58
CA THR A 226 6.48 19.35 -13.00
C THR A 226 6.55 17.84 -13.27
N ALA A 227 6.67 17.03 -12.21
CA ALA A 227 6.84 15.59 -12.33
C ALA A 227 5.60 14.89 -12.90
N ILE A 228 5.84 14.07 -13.92
CA ILE A 228 4.80 13.24 -14.56
C ILE A 228 5.38 11.84 -14.74
N GLY A 229 4.67 10.84 -14.21
CA GLY A 229 4.89 9.43 -14.50
C GLY A 229 3.98 8.98 -15.65
N ILE A 230 4.55 8.26 -16.60
CA ILE A 230 3.79 7.57 -17.65
C ILE A 230 4.01 6.08 -17.45
N TRP A 231 2.96 5.40 -16.99
CA TRP A 231 2.96 3.97 -16.75
C TRP A 231 2.09 3.26 -17.79
N ASN A 232 2.55 2.11 -18.26
CA ASN A 232 1.82 1.28 -19.20
C ASN A 232 2.18 -0.20 -19.08
N LYS A 233 1.30 -1.06 -19.62
CA LYS A 233 1.45 -2.51 -19.68
C LYS A 233 1.55 -3.02 -21.14
N TYR A 234 2.13 -2.24 -22.04
CA TYR A 234 2.42 -2.69 -23.41
C TYR A 234 3.62 -3.62 -23.39
N GLU A 235 3.36 -4.93 -23.40
CA GLU A 235 4.43 -5.94 -23.29
C GLU A 235 5.51 -5.81 -24.38
N ASP A 236 5.13 -5.53 -25.63
CA ASP A 236 6.09 -5.37 -26.72
C ASP A 236 6.99 -4.15 -26.50
N VAL A 237 6.44 -3.05 -25.98
CA VAL A 237 7.21 -1.85 -25.63
C VAL A 237 8.13 -2.14 -24.45
N ALA A 238 7.59 -2.72 -23.37
CA ALA A 238 8.37 -3.06 -22.19
C ALA A 238 9.51 -4.02 -22.52
N ARG A 239 9.26 -5.06 -23.34
CA ARG A 239 10.26 -6.01 -23.81
C ARG A 239 11.38 -5.33 -24.61
N ASN A 240 11.04 -4.45 -25.54
CA ASN A 240 12.03 -3.72 -26.34
C ASN A 240 12.93 -2.83 -25.46
N TYR A 241 12.34 -2.15 -24.46
CA TYR A 241 13.13 -1.36 -23.51
C TYR A 241 14.00 -2.23 -22.61
N ASP A 242 13.51 -3.40 -22.22
CA ASP A 242 14.24 -4.37 -21.40
C ASP A 242 15.44 -4.95 -22.14
N GLU A 243 15.28 -5.35 -23.39
CA GLU A 243 16.37 -5.82 -24.25
C GLU A 243 17.47 -4.75 -24.41
N ARG A 244 17.08 -3.50 -24.64
CA ARG A 244 18.03 -2.37 -24.71
C ARG A 244 18.75 -2.14 -23.38
N PHE A 245 18.04 -2.30 -22.27
CA PHE A 245 18.62 -2.19 -20.94
C PHE A 245 19.66 -3.30 -20.72
N MET A 246 19.30 -4.56 -20.98
CA MET A 246 20.19 -5.71 -20.80
C MET A 246 21.43 -5.63 -21.70
N ASN A 247 21.28 -5.18 -22.93
CA ASN A 247 22.41 -4.93 -23.83
C ASN A 247 23.37 -3.87 -23.28
N GLN A 248 22.85 -2.78 -22.72
CA GLN A 248 23.66 -1.73 -22.09
C GLN A 248 24.38 -2.26 -20.84
N LEU A 249 23.66 -2.98 -19.99
CA LEU A 249 24.21 -3.60 -18.78
C LEU A 249 25.35 -4.59 -19.12
N GLY A 250 25.15 -5.43 -20.13
CA GLY A 250 26.18 -6.36 -20.62
C GLY A 250 27.47 -5.65 -21.08
N LYS A 251 27.33 -4.57 -21.83
CA LYS A 251 28.48 -3.76 -22.27
C LYS A 251 29.25 -3.15 -21.08
N ILE A 252 28.54 -2.67 -20.07
CA ILE A 252 29.16 -2.09 -18.86
C ILE A 252 29.91 -3.17 -18.07
N ARG A 253 29.30 -4.33 -17.85
CA ARG A 253 29.92 -5.46 -17.11
C ARG A 253 31.18 -5.98 -17.80
N ASN A 254 31.16 -6.07 -19.14
CA ASN A 254 32.33 -6.50 -19.91
C ASN A 254 33.49 -5.49 -19.85
N LYS A 255 33.20 -4.19 -19.87
CA LYS A 255 34.22 -3.14 -19.69
C LYS A 255 34.87 -3.17 -18.30
N GLN A 256 34.15 -3.62 -17.26
CA GLN A 256 34.68 -3.73 -15.89
C GLN A 256 35.53 -4.99 -15.67
N LYS A 257 35.26 -6.07 -16.42
CA LYS A 257 36.07 -7.29 -16.36
C LYS A 257 37.41 -7.18 -17.08
N ASN A 258 37.51 -6.23 -18.03
CA ASN A 258 38.71 -6.01 -18.84
C ASN A 258 39.61 -4.86 -18.32
N LYS A 259 39.30 -4.33 -17.13
CA LYS A 259 40.13 -3.40 -16.37
C LYS A 259 40.66 -4.06 -15.11
#